data_72a40c38e3c4deb2e5a4197cd6630940
#
_entry.id   72a40c38e3c4deb2e5a4197cd6630940
#
_cell.length_a   1.000
_cell.length_b   1.000
_cell.length_c   1.000
_cell.angle_alpha   90.00
_cell.angle_beta   90.00
_cell.angle_gamma   90.00
#
_symmetry.space_group_name_H-M   'P 1'
#
loop_
_entity.id
_entity.type
_entity.pdbx_description
1 polymer ?
#
loop_
_entity_poly.entity_id
_entity_poly.type
_entity_poly.pdbx_seq_one_letter_code
_entity_poly.pdbx_strand_id
1 'polypeptide(L)'
;MPALDKNDVRFFSGQSHPELATEIAAYLSVPLEPAAFSRFSNDNLYIQLGASVRGRAVYILQSFIPPVSDHLIELLMMLDIARGAGAREVHAIIPYFSYARSDKKDAPRISITARLIADLLQTAGATHVMTMTLHSPQVHGFFSVPTDPLTARPLFARHFLDRGVDIFDTIVVAPDMGRAKAAARFAARLGVNVAAADKRRLSDHQVWIGGSVVKQVQGYRRALIYDDEISTGSSVVSLCNLLIDNGIEEIAVICTHGLFIGNALERLAAIPQITEIVTTNTVPIPMEKRQSCLKVISIAPVFGEAIWRNYTRQSIADLYTFGDENR
;
A
#
# COMPACT_ATOMS: atom_id res chain seq x y z
N MET A 1 16.63 -9.78 -15.89
CA MET A 1 15.89 -10.97 -15.42
C MET A 1 15.69 -11.93 -16.58
N PRO A 2 15.76 -13.27 -16.38
CA PRO A 2 15.25 -14.19 -17.38
C PRO A 2 13.75 -13.95 -17.58
N ALA A 3 13.29 -13.97 -18.82
CA ALA A 3 11.89 -13.75 -19.16
C ALA A 3 11.00 -14.86 -18.55
N LEU A 4 9.82 -14.48 -18.03
CA LEU A 4 8.82 -15.45 -17.64
C LEU A 4 8.31 -16.21 -18.89
N ASP A 5 7.94 -17.49 -18.72
CA ASP A 5 7.31 -18.22 -19.80
C ASP A 5 5.88 -17.66 -20.09
N LYS A 6 5.79 -16.89 -21.17
CA LYS A 6 4.53 -16.28 -21.63
C LYS A 6 3.44 -17.32 -21.95
N ASN A 7 3.81 -18.58 -22.17
CA ASN A 7 2.84 -19.65 -22.39
C ASN A 7 2.32 -20.24 -21.09
N ASP A 8 3.04 -20.11 -19.98
CA ASP A 8 2.67 -20.64 -18.66
C ASP A 8 2.06 -19.61 -17.72
N VAL A 9 2.42 -18.35 -17.85
CA VAL A 9 1.91 -17.24 -17.01
C VAL A 9 0.73 -16.55 -17.71
N ARG A 10 -0.29 -16.20 -16.92
CA ARG A 10 -1.39 -15.30 -17.31
C ARG A 10 -1.50 -14.20 -16.28
N PHE A 11 -1.48 -12.95 -16.75
CA PHE A 11 -1.60 -11.78 -15.89
C PHE A 11 -2.83 -10.96 -16.29
N PHE A 12 -3.75 -10.79 -15.35
CA PHE A 12 -5.01 -10.06 -15.53
C PHE A 12 -5.08 -8.88 -14.58
N SER A 13 -5.89 -7.88 -14.92
CA SER A 13 -6.29 -6.79 -14.05
C SER A 13 -7.78 -6.75 -13.89
N GLY A 14 -8.26 -6.52 -12.67
CA GLY A 14 -9.59 -5.95 -12.48
C GLY A 14 -9.62 -4.46 -12.84
N GLN A 15 -10.74 -3.80 -12.58
CA GLN A 15 -10.97 -2.42 -13.02
C GLN A 15 -10.36 -1.35 -12.11
N SER A 16 -9.87 -1.72 -10.92
CA SER A 16 -9.40 -0.74 -9.93
C SER A 16 -8.12 0.01 -10.33
N HIS A 17 -7.18 -0.66 -11.01
CA HIS A 17 -5.88 -0.05 -11.32
C HIS A 17 -5.19 -0.64 -12.57
N PRO A 18 -5.77 -0.46 -13.76
CA PRO A 18 -5.21 -1.00 -15.01
C PRO A 18 -3.83 -0.41 -15.37
N GLU A 19 -3.55 0.83 -14.96
CA GLU A 19 -2.25 1.47 -15.19
C GLU A 19 -1.12 0.72 -14.48
N LEU A 20 -1.28 0.42 -13.18
CA LEU A 20 -0.30 -0.36 -12.42
C LEU A 20 -0.13 -1.76 -13.00
N ALA A 21 -1.23 -2.40 -13.41
CA ALA A 21 -1.16 -3.71 -14.06
C ALA A 21 -0.34 -3.65 -15.35
N THR A 22 -0.51 -2.60 -16.16
CA THR A 22 0.29 -2.39 -17.37
C THR A 22 1.77 -2.20 -17.05
N GLU A 23 2.11 -1.43 -16.02
CA GLU A 23 3.49 -1.24 -15.57
C GLU A 23 4.14 -2.56 -15.10
N ILE A 24 3.40 -3.38 -14.33
CA ILE A 24 3.87 -4.70 -13.87
C ILE A 24 4.05 -5.66 -15.06
N ALA A 25 3.09 -5.71 -15.98
CA ALA A 25 3.17 -6.53 -17.18
C ALA A 25 4.40 -6.18 -18.02
N ALA A 26 4.67 -4.87 -18.19
CA ALA A 26 5.85 -4.37 -18.88
C ALA A 26 7.15 -4.77 -18.17
N TYR A 27 7.21 -4.63 -16.84
CA TYR A 27 8.36 -5.05 -16.03
C TYR A 27 8.68 -6.55 -16.19
N LEU A 28 7.63 -7.39 -16.20
CA LEU A 28 7.73 -8.84 -16.36
C LEU A 28 7.94 -9.27 -17.82
N SER A 29 7.76 -8.37 -18.77
CA SER A 29 7.73 -8.67 -20.22
C SER A 29 6.69 -9.73 -20.60
N VAL A 30 5.53 -9.72 -19.92
CA VAL A 30 4.38 -10.59 -20.23
C VAL A 30 3.20 -9.74 -20.76
N PRO A 31 2.26 -10.33 -21.51
CA PRO A 31 1.04 -9.62 -21.89
C PRO A 31 0.15 -9.38 -20.66
N LEU A 32 -0.49 -8.21 -20.60
CA LEU A 32 -1.68 -8.02 -19.78
C LEU A 32 -2.84 -8.61 -20.55
N GLU A 33 -3.40 -9.72 -20.04
CA GLU A 33 -4.45 -10.45 -20.71
C GLU A 33 -5.78 -9.68 -20.63
N PRO A 34 -6.60 -9.69 -21.67
CA PRO A 34 -7.87 -8.99 -21.66
C PRO A 34 -8.88 -9.65 -20.71
N ALA A 35 -9.71 -8.81 -20.08
CA ALA A 35 -10.88 -9.23 -19.33
C ALA A 35 -12.04 -8.30 -19.70
N ALA A 36 -13.23 -8.87 -19.93
CA ALA A 36 -14.44 -8.11 -20.20
C ALA A 36 -15.27 -7.96 -18.93
N PHE A 37 -15.71 -6.75 -18.67
CA PHE A 37 -16.55 -6.39 -17.53
C PHE A 37 -17.83 -5.73 -18.03
N SER A 38 -18.97 -6.18 -17.53
CA SER A 38 -20.28 -5.57 -17.83
C SER A 38 -21.23 -5.77 -16.66
N ARG A 39 -22.37 -5.08 -16.71
CA ARG A 39 -23.47 -5.28 -15.76
C ARG A 39 -24.75 -5.62 -16.50
N PHE A 40 -25.49 -6.56 -15.95
CA PHE A 40 -26.85 -6.82 -16.38
C PHE A 40 -27.79 -5.68 -15.97
N SER A 41 -29.00 -5.64 -16.52
CA SER A 41 -29.99 -4.60 -16.19
C SER A 41 -30.41 -4.56 -14.71
N ASN A 42 -30.18 -5.65 -13.99
CA ASN A 42 -30.42 -5.75 -12.54
C ASN A 42 -29.17 -5.44 -11.70
N ASP A 43 -28.16 -4.78 -12.31
CA ASP A 43 -26.88 -4.37 -11.71
C ASP A 43 -25.92 -5.52 -11.34
N ASN A 44 -26.22 -6.77 -11.66
CA ASN A 44 -25.30 -7.87 -11.43
C ASN A 44 -24.06 -7.75 -12.33
N LEU A 45 -22.88 -7.91 -11.73
CA LEU A 45 -21.62 -7.97 -12.47
C LEU A 45 -21.56 -9.21 -13.35
N TYR A 46 -20.98 -9.03 -14.54
CA TYR A 46 -20.59 -10.11 -15.45
C TYR A 46 -19.10 -9.90 -15.82
N ILE A 47 -18.30 -10.96 -15.66
CA ILE A 47 -16.87 -10.92 -15.96
C ILE A 47 -16.52 -12.12 -16.84
N GLN A 48 -15.69 -11.88 -17.85
CA GLN A 48 -15.14 -12.92 -18.71
C GLN A 48 -13.63 -12.71 -18.90
N LEU A 49 -12.82 -13.70 -18.55
CA LEU A 49 -11.39 -13.70 -18.88
C LEU A 49 -11.20 -14.00 -20.37
N GLY A 50 -10.39 -13.18 -21.05
CA GLY A 50 -10.21 -13.26 -22.50
C GLY A 50 -9.09 -14.21 -22.95
N ALA A 51 -8.43 -14.92 -22.01
CA ALA A 51 -7.38 -15.89 -22.31
C ALA A 51 -7.58 -17.20 -21.54
N SER A 52 -7.15 -18.32 -22.14
CA SER A 52 -7.19 -19.63 -21.50
C SER A 52 -6.23 -19.70 -20.31
N VAL A 53 -6.73 -20.12 -19.14
CA VAL A 53 -5.99 -20.24 -17.89
C VAL A 53 -5.69 -21.69 -17.50
N ARG A 54 -6.17 -22.67 -18.27
CA ARG A 54 -6.04 -24.09 -17.94
C ARG A 54 -4.59 -24.53 -17.81
N GLY A 55 -4.25 -25.07 -16.64
CA GLY A 55 -2.91 -25.53 -16.30
C GLY A 55 -1.87 -24.41 -16.12
N ARG A 56 -2.27 -23.13 -16.10
CA ARG A 56 -1.38 -21.94 -16.02
C ARG A 56 -1.24 -21.41 -14.60
N ALA A 57 -0.16 -20.68 -14.35
CA ALA A 57 -0.03 -19.79 -13.19
C ALA A 57 -0.72 -18.46 -13.51
N VAL A 58 -1.76 -18.12 -12.78
CA VAL A 58 -2.61 -16.95 -13.02
C VAL A 58 -2.37 -15.91 -11.94
N TYR A 59 -2.07 -14.68 -12.32
CA TYR A 59 -1.91 -13.53 -11.44
C TYR A 59 -3.00 -12.52 -11.75
N ILE A 60 -3.73 -12.07 -10.72
CA ILE A 60 -4.86 -11.14 -10.85
C ILE A 60 -4.62 -9.94 -9.94
N LEU A 61 -4.48 -8.75 -10.54
CA LEU A 61 -4.29 -7.51 -9.80
C LEU A 61 -5.61 -6.81 -9.55
N GLN A 62 -5.88 -6.46 -8.29
CA GLN A 62 -7.02 -5.64 -7.88
C GLN A 62 -6.74 -4.91 -6.57
N SER A 63 -6.72 -3.57 -6.59
CA SER A 63 -6.66 -2.73 -5.39
C SER A 63 -8.05 -2.52 -4.80
N PHE A 64 -8.19 -2.55 -3.46
CA PHE A 64 -9.47 -2.30 -2.80
C PHE A 64 -9.69 -0.81 -2.54
N ILE A 65 -9.78 -0.06 -3.63
CA ILE A 65 -10.12 1.37 -3.65
C ILE A 65 -11.62 1.56 -3.84
N PRO A 66 -12.19 2.76 -3.57
CA PRO A 66 -13.60 3.03 -3.87
C PRO A 66 -13.93 2.87 -5.37
N PRO A 67 -15.06 2.22 -5.69
CA PRO A 67 -16.03 1.55 -4.82
C PRO A 67 -15.51 0.17 -4.32
N VAL A 68 -15.14 0.11 -3.04
CA VAL A 68 -14.41 -1.03 -2.45
C VAL A 68 -15.15 -2.36 -2.60
N SER A 69 -16.46 -2.36 -2.39
CA SER A 69 -17.27 -3.59 -2.45
C SER A 69 -17.33 -4.16 -3.87
N ASP A 70 -17.40 -3.31 -4.86
CA ASP A 70 -17.43 -3.71 -6.27
C ASP A 70 -16.08 -4.35 -6.66
N HIS A 71 -14.97 -3.68 -6.34
CA HIS A 71 -13.64 -4.20 -6.63
C HIS A 71 -13.33 -5.49 -5.88
N LEU A 72 -13.86 -5.66 -4.65
CA LEU A 72 -13.76 -6.91 -3.93
C LEU A 72 -14.53 -8.02 -4.66
N ILE A 73 -15.79 -7.79 -5.04
CA ILE A 73 -16.60 -8.78 -5.76
C ILE A 73 -15.98 -9.12 -7.13
N GLU A 74 -15.46 -8.12 -7.85
CA GLU A 74 -14.72 -8.36 -9.09
C GLU A 74 -13.56 -9.34 -8.87
N LEU A 75 -12.72 -9.11 -7.87
CA LEU A 75 -11.60 -9.99 -7.58
C LEU A 75 -12.07 -11.41 -7.24
N LEU A 76 -13.09 -11.55 -6.37
CA LEU A 76 -13.64 -12.87 -6.02
C LEU A 76 -14.16 -13.61 -7.25
N MET A 77 -14.87 -12.95 -8.16
CA MET A 77 -15.35 -13.55 -9.41
C MET A 77 -14.19 -13.95 -10.32
N MET A 78 -13.17 -13.11 -10.48
CA MET A 78 -12.01 -13.45 -11.32
C MET A 78 -11.22 -14.63 -10.78
N LEU A 79 -11.07 -14.74 -9.46
CA LEU A 79 -10.44 -15.89 -8.79
C LEU A 79 -11.24 -17.18 -9.01
N ASP A 80 -12.57 -17.12 -8.87
CA ASP A 80 -13.46 -18.27 -9.07
C ASP A 80 -13.46 -18.74 -10.54
N ILE A 81 -13.49 -17.80 -11.49
CA ILE A 81 -13.38 -18.10 -12.93
C ILE A 81 -12.04 -18.82 -13.21
N ALA A 82 -10.92 -18.28 -12.72
CA ALA A 82 -9.60 -18.85 -12.95
C ALA A 82 -9.50 -20.28 -12.37
N ARG A 83 -9.96 -20.47 -11.13
CA ARG A 83 -10.02 -21.78 -10.47
C ARG A 83 -10.94 -22.75 -11.24
N GLY A 84 -12.17 -22.33 -11.55
CA GLY A 84 -13.16 -23.15 -12.25
C GLY A 84 -12.74 -23.54 -13.67
N ALA A 85 -11.94 -22.69 -14.34
CA ALA A 85 -11.37 -22.97 -15.65
C ALA A 85 -10.10 -23.85 -15.59
N GLY A 86 -9.67 -24.29 -14.41
CA GLY A 86 -8.58 -25.24 -14.22
C GLY A 86 -7.19 -24.60 -14.22
N ALA A 87 -7.03 -23.39 -13.73
CA ALA A 87 -5.71 -22.81 -13.45
C ALA A 87 -4.94 -23.72 -12.48
N ARG A 88 -3.61 -23.80 -12.64
CA ARG A 88 -2.74 -24.55 -11.74
C ARG A 88 -2.54 -23.84 -10.40
N GLU A 89 -2.36 -22.55 -10.46
CA GLU A 89 -2.17 -21.65 -9.33
C GLU A 89 -2.91 -20.34 -9.61
N VAL A 90 -3.51 -19.73 -8.59
CA VAL A 90 -4.22 -18.46 -8.72
C VAL A 90 -3.73 -17.50 -7.65
N HIS A 91 -3.02 -16.46 -8.06
CA HIS A 91 -2.40 -15.48 -7.19
C HIS A 91 -3.19 -14.17 -7.19
N ALA A 92 -3.65 -13.74 -6.03
CA ALA A 92 -4.28 -12.43 -5.85
C ALA A 92 -3.22 -11.37 -5.52
N ILE A 93 -3.08 -10.36 -6.37
CA ILE A 93 -2.20 -9.22 -6.17
C ILE A 93 -3.05 -8.03 -5.71
N ILE A 94 -2.91 -7.66 -4.43
CA ILE A 94 -3.75 -6.64 -3.81
C ILE A 94 -2.86 -5.49 -3.31
N PRO A 95 -2.56 -4.48 -4.16
CA PRO A 95 -1.68 -3.37 -3.81
C PRO A 95 -2.18 -2.58 -2.59
N TYR A 96 -3.49 -2.34 -2.49
CA TYR A 96 -4.12 -1.73 -1.33
C TYR A 96 -5.22 -2.63 -0.78
N PHE A 97 -4.99 -3.14 0.44
CA PHE A 97 -5.95 -3.97 1.17
C PHE A 97 -6.66 -3.13 2.23
N SER A 98 -7.71 -2.40 1.84
CA SER A 98 -8.40 -1.40 2.67
C SER A 98 -8.92 -1.94 4.01
N TYR A 99 -9.36 -3.22 4.03
CA TYR A 99 -9.90 -3.86 5.24
C TYR A 99 -8.83 -4.25 6.27
N ALA A 100 -7.53 -4.06 5.99
CA ALA A 100 -6.46 -4.29 6.96
C ALA A 100 -6.61 -3.44 8.25
N ARG A 101 -7.41 -2.36 8.23
CA ARG A 101 -7.74 -1.54 9.40
C ARG A 101 -8.76 -2.19 10.34
N SER A 102 -9.50 -3.18 9.87
CA SER A 102 -10.51 -3.94 10.64
C SER A 102 -9.94 -5.29 11.09
N ASP A 103 -8.82 -5.25 11.82
CA ASP A 103 -8.02 -6.39 12.24
C ASP A 103 -8.37 -6.92 13.65
N LYS A 104 -9.18 -6.19 14.40
CA LYS A 104 -9.57 -6.50 15.78
C LYS A 104 -10.98 -6.02 16.10
N LYS A 105 -11.50 -6.48 17.22
CA LYS A 105 -12.75 -5.97 17.81
C LYS A 105 -12.43 -4.91 18.84
N ASP A 106 -12.72 -3.67 18.54
CA ASP A 106 -12.65 -2.51 19.44
C ASP A 106 -14.02 -2.08 19.99
N ALA A 107 -15.08 -2.75 19.53
CA ALA A 107 -16.45 -2.60 20.01
C ALA A 107 -17.18 -3.96 19.97
N PRO A 108 -18.26 -4.13 20.76
CA PRO A 108 -19.09 -5.33 20.68
C PRO A 108 -19.85 -5.39 19.34
N ARG A 109 -20.07 -6.61 18.83
CA ARG A 109 -20.92 -6.90 17.66
C ARG A 109 -20.39 -6.34 16.33
N ILE A 110 -19.09 -6.12 16.20
CA ILE A 110 -18.43 -5.76 14.94
C ILE A 110 -17.69 -6.97 14.34
N SER A 111 -17.47 -6.90 13.04
CA SER A 111 -16.71 -7.90 12.31
C SER A 111 -15.20 -7.65 12.45
N ILE A 112 -14.39 -8.71 12.45
CA ILE A 112 -12.98 -8.65 12.07
C ILE A 112 -12.96 -8.83 10.54
N THR A 113 -13.19 -7.74 9.83
CA THR A 113 -13.46 -7.80 8.39
C THR A 113 -12.21 -8.23 7.60
N ALA A 114 -11.01 -7.89 8.07
CA ALA A 114 -9.77 -8.37 7.46
C ALA A 114 -9.71 -9.91 7.40
N ARG A 115 -10.15 -10.60 8.47
CA ARG A 115 -10.24 -12.07 8.50
C ARG A 115 -11.31 -12.60 7.55
N LEU A 116 -12.49 -11.98 7.55
CA LEU A 116 -13.56 -12.37 6.64
C LEU A 116 -13.12 -12.29 5.18
N ILE A 117 -12.46 -11.21 4.79
CA ILE A 117 -11.99 -11.04 3.41
C ILE A 117 -10.89 -12.07 3.07
N ALA A 118 -9.97 -12.37 4.00
CA ALA A 118 -8.97 -13.41 3.80
C ALA A 118 -9.61 -14.78 3.52
N ASP A 119 -10.65 -15.14 4.27
CA ASP A 119 -11.39 -16.40 4.08
C ASP A 119 -12.15 -16.40 2.74
N LEU A 120 -12.75 -15.28 2.34
CA LEU A 120 -13.45 -15.15 1.05
C LEU A 120 -12.50 -15.30 -0.14
N LEU A 121 -11.31 -14.68 -0.10
CA LEU A 121 -10.32 -14.79 -1.17
C LEU A 121 -9.88 -16.25 -1.37
N GLN A 122 -9.61 -16.97 -0.28
CA GLN A 122 -9.28 -18.39 -0.35
C GLN A 122 -10.45 -19.22 -0.89
N THR A 123 -11.67 -18.97 -0.39
CA THR A 123 -12.88 -19.69 -0.83
C THR A 123 -13.14 -19.46 -2.31
N ALA A 124 -12.89 -18.25 -2.80
CA ALA A 124 -13.01 -17.93 -4.22
C ALA A 124 -11.94 -18.60 -5.09
N GLY A 125 -10.83 -19.07 -4.52
CA GLY A 125 -9.83 -19.84 -5.24
C GLY A 125 -8.43 -19.28 -5.24
N ALA A 126 -8.14 -18.23 -4.47
CA ALA A 126 -6.77 -17.78 -4.30
C ALA A 126 -5.94 -18.89 -3.66
N THR A 127 -4.83 -19.26 -4.29
CA THR A 127 -3.82 -20.19 -3.76
C THR A 127 -2.66 -19.46 -3.10
N HIS A 128 -2.55 -18.16 -3.34
CA HIS A 128 -1.51 -17.29 -2.83
C HIS A 128 -1.97 -15.82 -2.89
N VAL A 129 -1.53 -14.99 -1.95
CA VAL A 129 -1.89 -13.56 -1.90
C VAL A 129 -0.63 -12.71 -1.75
N MET A 130 -0.52 -11.64 -2.52
CA MET A 130 0.53 -10.62 -2.38
C MET A 130 -0.12 -9.29 -2.01
N THR A 131 0.38 -8.65 -0.95
CA THR A 131 -0.12 -7.35 -0.47
C THR A 131 1.03 -6.37 -0.30
N MET A 132 0.72 -5.06 -0.18
CA MET A 132 1.71 -4.03 0.08
C MET A 132 1.40 -3.31 1.38
N THR A 133 2.37 -3.18 2.28
CA THR A 133 2.33 -2.35 3.49
C THR A 133 0.99 -2.43 4.23
N LEU A 134 0.64 -3.62 4.73
CA LEU A 134 -0.61 -3.81 5.49
C LEU A 134 -0.66 -2.86 6.70
N HIS A 135 -1.81 -2.22 6.93
CA HIS A 135 -2.05 -1.34 8.07
C HIS A 135 -1.71 -2.01 9.40
N SER A 136 -2.12 -3.26 9.54
CA SER A 136 -1.76 -4.12 10.65
C SER A 136 -0.99 -5.33 10.10
N PRO A 137 0.31 -5.48 10.44
CA PRO A 137 1.10 -6.61 9.95
C PRO A 137 0.53 -7.97 10.35
N GLN A 138 -0.22 -8.07 11.45
CA GLN A 138 -0.84 -9.31 11.91
C GLN A 138 -1.89 -9.86 10.94
N VAL A 139 -2.44 -9.03 10.06
CA VAL A 139 -3.45 -9.45 9.07
C VAL A 139 -2.92 -10.55 8.14
N HIS A 140 -1.62 -10.61 7.87
CA HIS A 140 -1.07 -11.71 7.07
C HIS A 140 -1.32 -13.08 7.70
N GLY A 141 -1.41 -13.18 9.03
CA GLY A 141 -1.75 -14.39 9.77
C GLY A 141 -3.23 -14.79 9.69
N PHE A 142 -4.09 -13.98 9.08
CA PHE A 142 -5.50 -14.33 8.86
C PHE A 142 -5.70 -15.20 7.62
N PHE A 143 -4.75 -15.18 6.71
CA PHE A 143 -4.81 -16.00 5.50
C PHE A 143 -4.43 -17.44 5.83
N SER A 144 -5.17 -18.38 5.29
CA SER A 144 -4.85 -19.82 5.37
C SER A 144 -4.08 -20.30 4.12
N VAL A 145 -3.83 -19.41 3.17
CA VAL A 145 -2.94 -19.61 2.01
C VAL A 145 -1.64 -18.81 2.21
N PRO A 146 -0.54 -19.19 1.58
CA PRO A 146 0.69 -18.41 1.57
C PRO A 146 0.42 -16.94 1.22
N THR A 147 1.04 -16.02 1.96
CA THR A 147 0.81 -14.58 1.79
C THR A 147 2.12 -13.82 1.90
N ASP A 148 2.38 -12.95 0.93
CA ASP A 148 3.57 -12.12 0.85
C ASP A 148 3.25 -10.66 1.24
N PRO A 149 3.57 -10.25 2.48
CA PRO A 149 3.40 -8.88 2.94
C PRO A 149 4.59 -8.01 2.51
N LEU A 150 4.55 -7.50 1.29
CA LEU A 150 5.60 -6.66 0.71
C LEU A 150 5.66 -5.27 1.37
N THR A 151 6.75 -4.53 1.16
CA THR A 151 6.92 -3.17 1.68
C THR A 151 7.45 -2.19 0.65
N ALA A 152 6.92 -0.95 0.66
CA ALA A 152 7.42 0.17 -0.15
C ALA A 152 8.61 0.90 0.52
N ARG A 153 8.98 0.57 1.76
CA ARG A 153 10.01 1.26 2.54
C ARG A 153 11.34 1.43 1.80
N PRO A 154 11.89 0.41 1.11
CA PRO A 154 13.13 0.58 0.36
C PRO A 154 13.05 1.61 -0.76
N LEU A 155 11.88 1.75 -1.41
CA LEU A 155 11.68 2.75 -2.46
C LEU A 155 11.76 4.16 -1.89
N PHE A 156 11.09 4.39 -0.75
CA PHE A 156 11.15 5.68 -0.06
C PHE A 156 12.56 6.00 0.44
N ALA A 157 13.24 5.02 1.05
CA ALA A 157 14.61 5.23 1.53
C ALA A 157 15.54 5.63 0.38
N ARG A 158 15.48 4.94 -0.76
CA ARG A 158 16.24 5.29 -1.95
C ARG A 158 15.94 6.71 -2.43
N HIS A 159 14.65 7.09 -2.49
CA HIS A 159 14.22 8.42 -2.93
C HIS A 159 14.89 9.55 -2.15
N PHE A 160 15.06 9.39 -0.82
CA PHE A 160 15.73 10.39 0.02
C PHE A 160 17.26 10.26 -0.02
N LEU A 161 17.81 9.05 0.00
CA LEU A 161 19.26 8.81 -0.05
C LEU A 161 19.88 9.33 -1.35
N ASP A 162 19.23 9.13 -2.49
CA ASP A 162 19.72 9.61 -3.81
C ASP A 162 19.79 11.14 -3.88
N ARG A 163 19.10 11.87 -3.01
CA ARG A 163 19.08 13.34 -2.93
C ARG A 163 19.98 13.91 -1.84
N GLY A 164 20.55 13.05 -1.01
CA GLY A 164 21.31 13.42 0.18
C GLY A 164 20.40 13.80 1.36
N VAL A 165 20.54 13.11 2.46
CA VAL A 165 19.87 13.41 3.72
C VAL A 165 20.91 13.95 4.70
N ASP A 166 20.68 15.16 5.22
CA ASP A 166 21.46 15.65 6.37
C ASP A 166 21.00 14.89 7.61
N ILE A 167 21.86 13.96 8.07
CA ILE A 167 21.56 13.09 9.21
C ILE A 167 21.52 13.84 10.55
N PHE A 168 22.13 15.00 10.66
CA PHE A 168 22.19 15.80 11.87
C PHE A 168 20.97 16.73 12.00
N ASP A 169 20.38 17.11 10.87
CA ASP A 169 19.31 18.10 10.79
C ASP A 169 17.94 17.50 10.49
N THR A 170 17.90 16.18 10.21
CA THR A 170 16.69 15.46 9.80
C THR A 170 16.23 14.45 10.86
N ILE A 171 14.93 14.42 11.12
CA ILE A 171 14.28 13.41 11.97
C ILE A 171 13.09 12.76 11.28
N VAL A 172 12.90 11.45 11.45
CA VAL A 172 11.68 10.76 11.03
C VAL A 172 10.66 10.86 12.16
N VAL A 173 9.39 11.17 11.79
CA VAL A 173 8.31 11.31 12.76
C VAL A 173 7.17 10.35 12.41
N ALA A 174 6.84 9.46 13.35
CA ALA A 174 5.63 8.64 13.27
C ALA A 174 4.41 9.45 13.74
N PRO A 175 3.28 9.45 13.00
CA PRO A 175 2.09 10.21 13.38
C PRO A 175 1.35 9.65 14.61
N ASP A 176 1.66 8.43 15.00
CA ASP A 176 1.18 7.80 16.25
C ASP A 176 2.08 6.65 16.69
N MET A 177 1.86 6.15 17.92
CA MET A 177 2.65 5.06 18.50
C MET A 177 2.51 3.72 17.73
N GLY A 178 1.38 3.50 17.05
CA GLY A 178 1.17 2.31 16.20
C GLY A 178 2.12 2.24 15.03
N ARG A 179 2.59 3.40 14.55
CA ARG A 179 3.54 3.52 13.44
C ARG A 179 5.00 3.62 13.88
N ALA A 180 5.28 3.77 15.17
CA ALA A 180 6.63 4.00 15.71
C ALA A 180 7.65 2.94 15.22
N LYS A 181 7.30 1.65 15.24
CA LYS A 181 8.19 0.57 14.78
C LYS A 181 8.49 0.66 13.28
N ALA A 182 7.50 1.00 12.46
CA ALA A 182 7.69 1.16 11.00
C ALA A 182 8.55 2.38 10.68
N ALA A 183 8.31 3.51 11.37
CA ALA A 183 9.10 4.73 11.25
C ALA A 183 10.56 4.52 11.71
N ALA A 184 10.77 3.78 12.81
CA ALA A 184 12.12 3.45 13.29
C ALA A 184 12.93 2.64 12.26
N ARG A 185 12.29 1.67 11.58
CA ARG A 185 12.93 0.92 10.51
C ARG A 185 13.25 1.78 9.29
N PHE A 186 12.39 2.74 8.98
CA PHE A 186 12.66 3.71 7.91
C PHE A 186 13.80 4.65 8.28
N ALA A 187 13.79 5.20 9.49
CA ALA A 187 14.84 6.06 10.02
C ALA A 187 16.22 5.36 10.03
N ALA A 188 16.25 4.09 10.46
CA ALA A 188 17.48 3.28 10.47
C ALA A 188 18.08 3.14 9.06
N ARG A 189 17.26 2.99 8.02
CA ARG A 189 17.75 2.94 6.62
C ARG A 189 18.35 4.26 6.15
N LEU A 190 17.90 5.38 6.69
CA LEU A 190 18.42 6.70 6.37
C LEU A 190 19.58 7.12 7.27
N GLY A 191 19.83 6.41 8.38
CA GLY A 191 20.83 6.77 9.38
C GLY A 191 20.42 7.98 10.25
N VAL A 192 19.11 8.27 10.37
CA VAL A 192 18.56 9.41 11.12
C VAL A 192 17.82 8.98 12.38
N ASN A 193 17.56 9.92 13.28
CA ASN A 193 16.77 9.68 14.48
C ASN A 193 15.26 9.57 14.17
N VAL A 194 14.52 9.01 15.13
CA VAL A 194 13.07 8.83 15.03
C VAL A 194 12.35 9.36 16.27
N ALA A 195 11.20 9.99 16.04
CA ALA A 195 10.24 10.39 17.07
C ALA A 195 8.87 9.79 16.78
N ALA A 196 8.03 9.64 17.80
CA ALA A 196 6.66 9.21 17.64
C ALA A 196 5.71 10.15 18.41
N ALA A 197 4.64 10.56 17.72
CA ALA A 197 3.60 11.36 18.32
C ALA A 197 2.69 10.51 19.22
N ASP A 198 2.38 11.01 20.42
CA ASP A 198 1.32 10.44 21.25
C ASP A 198 -0.02 11.07 20.82
N LYS A 199 -0.84 10.27 20.15
CA LYS A 199 -2.08 10.71 19.52
C LYS A 199 -3.28 10.17 20.26
N ARG A 200 -4.21 11.07 20.65
CA ARG A 200 -5.55 10.70 21.13
C ARG A 200 -6.60 11.24 20.19
N ARG A 201 -7.49 10.38 19.70
CA ARG A 201 -8.69 10.81 18.99
C ARG A 201 -9.73 11.28 19.99
N LEU A 202 -10.17 12.53 19.87
CA LEU A 202 -11.28 13.11 20.65
C LEU A 202 -12.59 12.97 19.91
N SER A 203 -12.56 12.98 18.55
CA SER A 203 -13.71 12.74 17.66
C SER A 203 -13.18 12.37 16.26
N ASP A 204 -14.10 12.10 15.29
CA ASP A 204 -13.74 11.85 13.90
C ASP A 204 -13.00 13.01 13.22
N HIS A 205 -13.14 14.23 13.76
CA HIS A 205 -12.54 15.45 13.20
C HIS A 205 -11.53 16.13 14.13
N GLN A 206 -11.41 15.69 15.39
CA GLN A 206 -10.51 16.29 16.36
C GLN A 206 -9.47 15.27 16.85
N VAL A 207 -8.20 15.63 16.67
CA VAL A 207 -7.06 14.85 17.10
C VAL A 207 -6.22 15.71 18.05
N TRP A 208 -5.95 15.18 19.24
CA TRP A 208 -4.99 15.75 20.17
C TRP A 208 -3.66 15.01 19.99
N ILE A 209 -2.56 15.77 19.90
CA ILE A 209 -1.21 15.22 19.80
C ILE A 209 -0.45 15.62 21.05
N GLY A 210 0.05 14.62 21.79
CA GLY A 210 0.78 14.83 23.04
C GLY A 210 2.14 15.49 22.84
N GLY A 211 2.57 16.26 23.85
CA GLY A 211 3.82 17.00 23.83
C GLY A 211 5.11 16.16 23.90
N SER A 212 5.01 14.81 23.94
CA SER A 212 6.20 13.94 23.98
C SER A 212 7.08 14.07 22.74
N VAL A 213 6.46 14.22 21.57
CA VAL A 213 7.17 14.42 20.30
C VAL A 213 7.93 15.75 20.26
N VAL A 214 7.40 16.78 20.90
CA VAL A 214 8.00 18.13 20.95
C VAL A 214 9.43 18.10 21.46
N LYS A 215 9.68 17.38 22.57
CA LYS A 215 11.04 17.27 23.14
C LYS A 215 11.99 16.49 22.21
N GLN A 216 11.46 15.53 21.44
CA GLN A 216 12.26 14.69 20.58
C GLN A 216 12.66 15.38 19.27
N VAL A 217 11.89 16.38 18.81
CA VAL A 217 12.18 17.12 17.57
C VAL A 217 13.00 18.38 17.79
N GLN A 218 13.31 18.75 19.02
CA GLN A 218 14.15 19.91 19.32
C GLN A 218 15.54 19.79 18.71
N GLY A 219 15.97 20.84 18.01
CA GLY A 219 17.28 20.91 17.36
C GLY A 219 17.29 20.37 15.92
N TYR A 220 16.19 19.82 15.42
CA TYR A 220 16.06 19.43 14.02
C TYR A 220 15.31 20.52 13.24
N ARG A 221 15.70 20.71 11.98
CA ARG A 221 15.03 21.66 11.06
C ARG A 221 14.11 20.95 10.07
N ARG A 222 14.39 19.67 9.77
CA ARG A 222 13.65 18.87 8.80
C ARG A 222 12.98 17.65 9.43
N ALA A 223 11.68 17.48 9.16
CA ALA A 223 10.92 16.31 9.60
C ALA A 223 10.43 15.48 8.41
N LEU A 224 10.62 14.15 8.46
CA LEU A 224 10.06 13.19 7.53
C LEU A 224 8.91 12.47 8.24
N ILE A 225 7.66 12.87 7.98
CA ILE A 225 6.47 12.22 8.54
C ILE A 225 6.24 10.94 7.75
N TYR A 226 6.31 9.78 8.43
CA TYR A 226 6.20 8.46 7.79
C TYR A 226 4.97 7.70 8.29
N ASP A 227 4.02 7.42 7.37
CA ASP A 227 2.79 6.68 7.64
C ASP A 227 2.60 5.54 6.62
N ASP A 228 1.66 4.64 6.87
CA ASP A 228 1.23 3.65 5.89
C ASP A 228 0.18 4.21 4.94
N GLU A 229 -0.74 5.03 5.44
CA GLU A 229 -1.90 5.50 4.70
C GLU A 229 -2.29 6.93 5.08
N ILE A 230 -2.59 7.75 4.08
CA ILE A 230 -3.21 9.07 4.28
C ILE A 230 -4.59 9.07 3.62
N SER A 231 -5.64 9.13 4.45
CA SER A 231 -7.03 9.23 4.02
C SER A 231 -7.47 10.70 3.98
N THR A 232 -8.06 11.23 5.04
CA THR A 232 -8.49 12.65 5.10
C THR A 232 -7.35 13.62 5.39
N GLY A 233 -6.19 13.14 5.81
CA GLY A 233 -5.01 13.96 6.12
C GLY A 233 -5.09 14.77 7.41
N SER A 234 -6.21 14.78 8.14
CA SER A 234 -6.41 15.66 9.32
C SER A 234 -5.34 15.45 10.40
N SER A 235 -4.96 14.21 10.66
CA SER A 235 -3.92 13.90 11.65
C SER A 235 -2.54 14.39 11.23
N VAL A 236 -2.23 14.29 9.93
CA VAL A 236 -0.96 14.75 9.37
C VAL A 236 -0.89 16.27 9.41
N VAL A 237 -1.98 16.97 9.05
CA VAL A 237 -2.06 18.44 9.15
C VAL A 237 -1.84 18.91 10.59
N SER A 238 -2.51 18.27 11.57
CA SER A 238 -2.33 18.62 12.99
C SER A 238 -0.90 18.38 13.46
N LEU A 239 -0.26 17.29 12.99
CA LEU A 239 1.14 17.01 13.30
C LEU A 239 2.08 18.03 12.65
N CYS A 240 1.85 18.41 11.40
CA CYS A 240 2.64 19.44 10.72
C CYS A 240 2.61 20.75 11.49
N ASN A 241 1.43 21.23 11.90
CA ASN A 241 1.30 22.47 12.66
C ASN A 241 2.09 22.38 14.00
N LEU A 242 1.97 21.27 14.74
CA LEU A 242 2.73 21.07 15.97
C LEU A 242 4.25 21.10 15.73
N LEU A 243 4.73 20.48 14.66
CA LEU A 243 6.16 20.44 14.32
C LEU A 243 6.67 21.85 13.95
N ILE A 244 5.89 22.60 13.16
CA ILE A 244 6.20 23.98 12.76
C ILE A 244 6.27 24.90 13.97
N ASP A 245 5.30 24.82 14.89
CA ASP A 245 5.25 25.59 16.13
C ASP A 245 6.46 25.29 17.05
N ASN A 246 7.16 24.17 16.81
CA ASN A 246 8.34 23.74 17.56
C ASN A 246 9.65 23.79 16.76
N GLY A 247 9.70 24.59 15.70
CA GLY A 247 10.92 24.95 15.00
C GLY A 247 11.29 24.11 13.79
N ILE A 248 10.43 23.18 13.36
CA ILE A 248 10.64 22.47 12.09
C ILE A 248 10.35 23.44 10.92
N GLU A 249 11.32 23.58 10.05
CA GLU A 249 11.27 24.51 8.89
C GLU A 249 10.86 23.79 7.58
N GLU A 250 11.18 22.49 7.46
CA GLU A 250 10.89 21.67 6.27
C GLU A 250 10.23 20.36 6.66
N ILE A 251 9.18 19.99 5.94
CA ILE A 251 8.45 18.75 6.16
C ILE A 251 8.32 17.99 4.83
N ALA A 252 8.69 16.72 4.83
CA ALA A 252 8.27 15.77 3.81
C ALA A 252 7.23 14.80 4.41
N VAL A 253 6.13 14.60 3.70
CA VAL A 253 5.05 13.68 4.10
C VAL A 253 5.14 12.42 3.26
N ILE A 254 5.26 11.26 3.89
CA ILE A 254 5.51 9.98 3.22
C ILE A 254 4.43 8.98 3.62
N CYS A 255 3.76 8.37 2.63
CA CYS A 255 2.85 7.26 2.88
C CYS A 255 2.86 6.24 1.74
N THR A 256 2.60 4.98 2.04
CA THR A 256 2.44 3.96 0.98
C THR A 256 1.12 4.16 0.23
N HIS A 257 0.02 4.34 0.96
CA HIS A 257 -1.33 4.43 0.38
C HIS A 257 -1.86 5.86 0.47
N GLY A 258 -1.73 6.61 -0.64
CA GLY A 258 -2.26 7.96 -0.74
C GLY A 258 -3.71 7.96 -1.23
N LEU A 259 -4.69 7.79 -0.33
CA LEU A 259 -6.11 7.87 -0.69
C LEU A 259 -6.54 9.31 -0.93
N PHE A 260 -6.02 10.27 -0.17
CA PHE A 260 -6.29 11.69 -0.29
C PHE A 260 -7.78 12.03 -0.53
N ILE A 261 -8.64 11.55 0.38
CA ILE A 261 -10.08 11.71 0.28
C ILE A 261 -10.47 13.20 0.43
N GLY A 262 -11.41 13.65 -0.41
CA GLY A 262 -11.87 15.04 -0.43
C GLY A 262 -10.73 15.97 -0.84
N ASN A 263 -10.49 17.02 -0.06
CA ASN A 263 -9.46 18.04 -0.26
C ASN A 263 -8.17 17.79 0.55
N ALA A 264 -7.91 16.55 0.95
CA ALA A 264 -6.77 16.21 1.83
C ALA A 264 -5.43 16.64 1.22
N LEU A 265 -5.23 16.37 -0.08
CA LEU A 265 -3.98 16.71 -0.77
C LEU A 265 -3.80 18.22 -0.89
N GLU A 266 -4.86 18.96 -1.21
CA GLU A 266 -4.86 20.43 -1.28
C GLU A 266 -4.52 21.05 0.08
N ARG A 267 -5.13 20.54 1.16
CA ARG A 267 -4.86 21.01 2.53
C ARG A 267 -3.41 20.78 2.95
N LEU A 268 -2.83 19.64 2.59
CA LEU A 268 -1.43 19.36 2.85
C LEU A 268 -0.53 20.28 2.02
N ALA A 269 -0.80 20.42 0.73
CA ALA A 269 -0.04 21.28 -0.20
C ALA A 269 -0.13 22.76 0.15
N ALA A 270 -1.16 23.19 0.88
CA ALA A 270 -1.31 24.57 1.36
C ALA A 270 -0.41 24.92 2.56
N ILE A 271 0.27 23.96 3.18
CA ILE A 271 1.22 24.20 4.27
C ILE A 271 2.59 24.54 3.65
N PRO A 272 3.09 25.77 3.82
CA PRO A 272 4.31 26.23 3.12
C PRO A 272 5.55 25.39 3.44
N GLN A 273 5.64 24.83 4.65
CA GLN A 273 6.75 24.00 5.10
C GLN A 273 6.73 22.60 4.50
N ILE A 274 5.62 22.15 3.90
CA ILE A 274 5.60 20.87 3.18
C ILE A 274 6.29 21.05 1.84
N THR A 275 7.52 20.58 1.75
CA THR A 275 8.35 20.65 0.53
C THR A 275 8.00 19.54 -0.45
N GLU A 276 7.60 18.36 0.05
CA GLU A 276 7.16 17.24 -0.78
C GLU A 276 6.19 16.31 -0.06
N ILE A 277 5.30 15.69 -0.85
CA ILE A 277 4.42 14.59 -0.44
C ILE A 277 4.80 13.39 -1.30
N VAL A 278 5.32 12.34 -0.68
CA VAL A 278 5.80 11.14 -1.38
C VAL A 278 4.87 9.98 -1.11
N THR A 279 4.29 9.43 -2.15
CA THR A 279 3.41 8.25 -2.05
C THR A 279 3.72 7.25 -3.15
N THR A 280 3.05 6.09 -3.10
CA THR A 280 3.14 5.10 -4.17
C THR A 280 1.88 5.10 -5.03
N ASN A 281 1.94 4.40 -6.16
CA ASN A 281 0.77 4.12 -6.98
C ASN A 281 -0.01 2.86 -6.57
N THR A 282 -0.02 2.46 -5.28
CA THR A 282 -0.93 1.42 -4.77
C THR A 282 -2.40 1.82 -4.91
N VAL A 283 -2.65 3.13 -4.85
CA VAL A 283 -3.93 3.78 -5.09
C VAL A 283 -3.74 4.74 -6.25
N PRO A 284 -4.55 4.69 -7.31
CA PRO A 284 -4.45 5.63 -8.42
C PRO A 284 -4.80 7.04 -7.95
N ILE A 285 -3.97 8.02 -8.32
CA ILE A 285 -4.22 9.43 -8.05
C ILE A 285 -4.46 10.13 -9.38
N PRO A 286 -5.69 10.56 -9.66
CA PRO A 286 -6.04 11.27 -10.88
C PRO A 286 -5.14 12.48 -11.13
N MET A 287 -4.78 12.73 -12.40
CA MET A 287 -3.85 13.79 -12.75
C MET A 287 -4.32 15.17 -12.29
N GLU A 288 -5.63 15.42 -12.37
CA GLU A 288 -6.26 16.68 -11.96
C GLU A 288 -6.17 16.96 -10.46
N LYS A 289 -5.95 15.92 -9.63
CA LYS A 289 -5.75 16.09 -8.17
C LYS A 289 -4.29 16.27 -7.79
N ARG A 290 -3.34 16.05 -8.71
CA ARG A 290 -1.91 16.10 -8.39
C ARG A 290 -1.47 17.55 -8.15
N GLN A 291 -0.84 17.77 -7.01
CA GLN A 291 -0.20 19.02 -6.64
C GLN A 291 1.28 19.01 -7.06
N SER A 292 1.89 20.17 -7.21
CA SER A 292 3.29 20.29 -7.60
C SER A 292 4.27 19.62 -6.63
N CYS A 293 3.94 19.61 -5.35
CA CYS A 293 4.73 18.93 -4.30
C CYS A 293 4.50 17.42 -4.22
N LEU A 294 3.55 16.85 -5.00
CA LEU A 294 3.27 15.43 -4.97
C LEU A 294 4.24 14.63 -5.84
N LYS A 295 4.88 13.64 -5.23
CA LYS A 295 5.70 12.64 -5.90
C LYS A 295 5.07 11.26 -5.75
N VAL A 296 4.72 10.63 -6.87
CA VAL A 296 4.21 9.25 -6.90
C VAL A 296 5.31 8.31 -7.37
N ILE A 297 5.66 7.32 -6.55
CA ILE A 297 6.66 6.29 -6.86
C ILE A 297 5.94 5.02 -7.26
N SER A 298 6.30 4.45 -8.41
CA SER A 298 5.72 3.19 -8.87
C SER A 298 6.19 2.01 -8.02
N ILE A 299 5.23 1.16 -7.61
CA ILE A 299 5.49 -0.13 -6.95
C ILE A 299 5.57 -1.29 -7.93
N ALA A 300 5.42 -1.03 -9.23
CA ALA A 300 5.50 -2.08 -10.25
C ALA A 300 6.80 -2.90 -10.17
N PRO A 301 7.99 -2.31 -9.91
CA PRO A 301 9.20 -3.10 -9.74
C PRO A 301 9.16 -4.05 -8.54
N VAL A 302 8.49 -3.68 -7.43
CA VAL A 302 8.41 -4.53 -6.24
C VAL A 302 7.49 -5.71 -6.47
N PHE A 303 6.29 -5.47 -7.02
CA PHE A 303 5.37 -6.57 -7.37
C PHE A 303 5.90 -7.41 -8.52
N GLY A 304 6.50 -6.79 -9.53
CA GLY A 304 7.11 -7.51 -10.65
C GLY A 304 8.21 -8.46 -10.17
N GLU A 305 9.10 -7.99 -9.30
CA GLU A 305 10.14 -8.81 -8.68
C GLU A 305 9.54 -9.95 -7.83
N ALA A 306 8.51 -9.65 -7.02
CA ALA A 306 7.84 -10.66 -6.19
C ALA A 306 7.17 -11.74 -7.06
N ILE A 307 6.46 -11.36 -8.11
CA ILE A 307 5.83 -12.28 -9.07
C ILE A 307 6.90 -13.13 -9.75
N TRP A 308 7.98 -12.52 -10.22
CA TRP A 308 9.06 -13.23 -10.89
C TRP A 308 9.73 -14.27 -9.97
N ARG A 309 10.05 -13.88 -8.72
CA ARG A 309 10.63 -14.81 -7.74
C ARG A 309 9.67 -15.92 -7.32
N ASN A 310 8.38 -15.57 -7.13
CA ASN A 310 7.35 -16.57 -6.84
C ASN A 310 7.28 -17.63 -7.95
N TYR A 311 7.18 -17.19 -9.21
CA TYR A 311 7.14 -18.09 -10.35
C TYR A 311 8.42 -18.93 -10.50
N THR A 312 9.57 -18.33 -10.29
CA THR A 312 10.88 -19.00 -10.39
C THR A 312 11.30 -19.72 -9.11
N ARG A 313 10.43 -19.74 -8.07
CA ARG A 313 10.63 -20.40 -6.77
C ARG A 313 11.85 -19.89 -6.02
N GLN A 314 12.11 -18.59 -6.09
CA GLN A 314 13.18 -17.92 -5.36
C GLN A 314 12.65 -17.27 -4.08
N SER A 315 13.54 -17.04 -3.10
CA SER A 315 13.21 -16.33 -1.88
C SER A 315 12.85 -14.87 -2.17
N ILE A 316 11.77 -14.41 -1.53
CA ILE A 316 11.28 -13.00 -1.59
C ILE A 316 11.41 -12.30 -0.22
N ALA A 317 12.14 -12.90 0.72
CA ALA A 317 12.21 -12.44 2.12
C ALA A 317 12.73 -10.99 2.25
N ASP A 318 13.63 -10.55 1.38
CA ASP A 318 14.16 -9.18 1.34
C ASP A 318 13.16 -8.12 0.84
N LEU A 319 12.04 -8.56 0.22
CA LEU A 319 10.94 -7.70 -0.21
C LEU A 319 9.87 -7.53 0.89
N TYR A 320 9.94 -8.30 1.98
CA TYR A 320 8.95 -8.30 3.04
C TYR A 320 9.08 -7.11 3.98
N THR A 321 7.96 -6.81 4.63
CA THR A 321 7.89 -5.82 5.72
C THR A 321 8.88 -6.14 6.86
N PHE A 322 9.22 -7.42 7.05
CA PHE A 322 10.11 -7.92 8.13
C PHE A 322 11.54 -8.19 7.68
N GLY A 323 11.85 -8.08 6.39
CA GLY A 323 13.15 -8.46 5.80
C GLY A 323 14.36 -7.65 6.26
N ASP A 324 14.14 -6.58 7.03
CA ASP A 324 15.19 -5.65 7.47
C ASP A 324 15.83 -6.00 8.83
N GLU A 325 15.37 -7.04 9.51
CA GLU A 325 15.80 -7.34 10.89
C GLU A 325 17.17 -8.05 10.96
N ASN A 326 17.74 -8.50 9.82
CA ASN A 326 18.95 -9.33 9.78
C ASN A 326 20.08 -8.77 8.89
N ARG A 327 20.14 -7.47 8.63
CA ARG A 327 21.26 -6.87 7.90
C ARG A 327 21.78 -5.62 8.58
#